data_6c244bdf755495a70caa4633cfbe12df
#
_entry.id   6c244bdf755495a70caa4633cfbe12df
#
_cell.length_a   1.000
_cell.length_b   1.000
_cell.length_c   1.000
_cell.angle_alpha   90.00
_cell.angle_beta   90.00
_cell.angle_gamma   90.00
#
_symmetry.space_group_name_H-M   'P 1'
#
loop_
_entity.id
_entity.type
_entity.pdbx_description
1 polymer ?
#
loop_
_entity_poly.entity_id
_entity_poly.type
_entity_poly.pdbx_seq_one_letter_code
_entity_poly.pdbx_strand_id
1 'polypeptide(L)'
;LFRNQAFIYTKQLSHMKKSIFTAVLGLVAFCGFSQEKEAEAPKFTFSGYVDSYYMLNFNSPTNRSNLGVSGYERAFDQKSSQFSLGLVQTKFGYSTKTSDVVVDLTFGPNADLGQYGNAIGPLGKGTTALAIKQAYFNWKASDKLTFTAGQFGTHIGYEVIDAPVNYNYSLSNLFNNGPFYHIGMKANYAFTDKFAAMAGLVNNVDNLNDNNASKGFIYQVFASPASGWNVYFNGITSNESAPLASGKDDSGSYSLTDLTTSYQISPKYLLGLNAAYGSQTGDFQGGGSVGDSKTWGGVALYSNYAFTDGFSLGGRYEVFDNTSGARALRDADGKGTSVSSFTLTATFTAASGHLLIKPELRSDAYATTQFTDGDGKGQKSQTTLGLHFIYKY
;
A
#
# COMPACT_ATOMS: atom_id res chain seq x y z
N LEU A 1 -7.29 -12.47 -49.98
CA LEU A 1 -6.08 -11.84 -49.44
C LEU A 1 -6.18 -11.61 -47.92
N PHE A 2 -7.38 -11.42 -47.35
CA PHE A 2 -7.56 -11.14 -45.92
C PHE A 2 -7.49 -12.38 -44.99
N ARG A 3 -7.54 -13.61 -45.52
CA ARG A 3 -7.47 -14.84 -44.73
C ARG A 3 -6.06 -15.25 -44.29
N ASN A 4 -5.02 -14.76 -44.96
CA ASN A 4 -3.63 -15.13 -44.65
C ASN A 4 -2.96 -14.25 -43.60
N GLN A 5 -3.44 -13.03 -43.34
CA GLN A 5 -2.85 -12.18 -42.31
C GLN A 5 -3.28 -12.56 -40.90
N ALA A 6 -4.53 -13.03 -40.68
CA ALA A 6 -4.99 -13.50 -39.38
C ALA A 6 -4.27 -14.76 -38.91
N PHE A 7 -3.85 -15.63 -39.86
CA PHE A 7 -3.14 -16.88 -39.54
C PHE A 7 -1.68 -16.64 -39.12
N ILE A 8 -1.06 -15.57 -39.60
CA ILE A 8 0.33 -15.19 -39.24
C ILE A 8 0.35 -14.56 -37.84
N TYR A 9 -0.63 -13.74 -37.50
CA TYR A 9 -0.71 -13.09 -36.18
C TYR A 9 -0.99 -14.09 -35.05
N THR A 10 -1.90 -15.04 -35.27
CA THR A 10 -2.18 -16.09 -34.27
C THR A 10 -1.00 -17.06 -34.09
N LYS A 11 -0.20 -17.30 -35.12
CA LYS A 11 0.99 -18.15 -35.03
C LYS A 11 2.13 -17.43 -34.28
N GLN A 12 2.28 -16.13 -34.45
CA GLN A 12 3.30 -15.32 -33.77
C GLN A 12 2.99 -15.16 -32.26
N LEU A 13 1.73 -14.95 -31.90
CA LEU A 13 1.27 -14.92 -30.48
C LEU A 13 1.41 -16.30 -29.80
N SER A 14 1.17 -17.40 -30.53
CA SER A 14 1.36 -18.74 -29.97
C SER A 14 2.84 -19.09 -29.76
N HIS A 15 3.74 -18.58 -30.59
CA HIS A 15 5.17 -18.74 -30.41
C HIS A 15 5.73 -17.88 -29.26
N MET A 16 5.24 -16.66 -29.08
CA MET A 16 5.61 -15.82 -27.93
C MET A 16 5.15 -16.42 -26.59
N LYS A 17 3.91 -16.94 -26.51
CA LYS A 17 3.42 -17.61 -25.30
C LYS A 17 4.23 -18.89 -24.97
N LYS A 18 4.63 -19.64 -25.98
CA LYS A 18 5.49 -20.83 -25.80
C LYS A 18 6.92 -20.45 -25.40
N SER A 19 7.48 -19.37 -25.94
CA SER A 19 8.84 -18.93 -25.62
C SER A 19 8.95 -18.39 -24.19
N ILE A 20 7.94 -17.68 -23.70
CA ILE A 20 7.90 -17.21 -22.30
C ILE A 20 7.77 -18.40 -21.34
N PHE A 21 6.91 -19.38 -21.67
CA PHE A 21 6.75 -20.58 -20.84
C PHE A 21 8.02 -21.46 -20.83
N THR A 22 8.73 -21.53 -21.95
CA THR A 22 9.99 -22.26 -22.06
C THR A 22 11.13 -21.55 -21.35
N ALA A 23 11.16 -20.22 -21.34
CA ALA A 23 12.14 -19.44 -20.59
C ALA A 23 11.96 -19.57 -19.07
N VAL A 24 10.72 -19.60 -18.59
CA VAL A 24 10.41 -19.83 -17.16
C VAL A 24 10.75 -21.27 -16.74
N LEU A 25 10.45 -22.28 -17.58
CA LEU A 25 10.87 -23.66 -17.32
C LEU A 25 12.39 -23.86 -17.44
N GLY A 26 13.07 -23.13 -18.32
CA GLY A 26 14.53 -23.18 -18.46
C GLY A 26 15.27 -22.60 -17.26
N LEU A 27 14.72 -21.61 -16.58
CA LEU A 27 15.27 -21.06 -15.33
C LEU A 27 15.14 -22.03 -14.14
N VAL A 28 14.11 -22.87 -14.12
CA VAL A 28 13.92 -23.90 -13.07
C VAL A 28 14.85 -25.10 -13.25
N ALA A 29 15.25 -25.42 -14.48
CA ALA A 29 16.11 -26.58 -14.77
C ALA A 29 17.60 -26.37 -14.43
N PHE A 30 18.06 -25.14 -14.19
CA PHE A 30 19.46 -24.84 -13.86
C PHE A 30 19.80 -24.89 -12.36
N CYS A 31 18.81 -25.10 -11.48
CA CYS A 31 19.05 -25.27 -10.06
C CYS A 31 19.35 -26.75 -9.78
N GLY A 32 20.60 -27.15 -9.98
CA GLY A 32 21.09 -28.46 -9.55
C GLY A 32 20.89 -28.65 -8.04
N PHE A 33 20.31 -29.78 -7.64
CA PHE A 33 20.18 -30.17 -6.24
C PHE A 33 21.57 -30.29 -5.62
N SER A 34 21.95 -29.26 -4.82
CA SER A 34 23.12 -29.32 -3.96
C SER A 34 22.78 -30.17 -2.73
N GLN A 35 23.59 -31.14 -2.39
CA GLN A 35 23.44 -31.96 -1.18
C GLN A 35 23.46 -31.04 0.05
N GLU A 36 22.40 -31.11 0.85
CA GLU A 36 22.24 -30.35 2.10
C GLU A 36 23.30 -30.75 3.13
N LYS A 37 24.14 -29.81 3.53
CA LYS A 37 24.80 -29.82 4.83
C LYS A 37 23.70 -29.67 5.90
N GLU A 38 23.90 -30.35 7.05
CA GLU A 38 23.01 -30.34 8.22
C GLU A 38 22.24 -29.02 8.37
N ALA A 39 20.93 -29.07 8.13
CA ALA A 39 20.08 -27.88 8.02
C ALA A 39 19.91 -27.28 9.43
N GLU A 40 20.22 -26.01 9.60
CA GLU A 40 19.78 -25.27 10.78
C GLU A 40 18.28 -25.50 11.00
N ALA A 41 17.89 -25.75 12.29
CA ALA A 41 16.50 -25.97 12.62
C ALA A 41 15.61 -24.82 12.13
N PRO A 42 14.48 -25.09 11.50
CA PRO A 42 13.61 -24.05 11.00
C PRO A 42 13.10 -23.17 12.15
N LYS A 43 12.97 -21.86 11.89
CA LYS A 43 12.48 -20.90 12.86
C LYS A 43 11.02 -20.58 12.58
N PHE A 44 10.17 -20.78 13.59
CA PHE A 44 8.77 -20.35 13.59
C PHE A 44 8.63 -19.03 14.34
N THR A 45 7.86 -18.09 13.81
CA THR A 45 7.54 -16.82 14.45
C THR A 45 6.03 -16.61 14.48
N PHE A 46 5.57 -16.06 15.59
CA PHE A 46 4.19 -15.64 15.81
C PHE A 46 4.21 -14.21 16.34
N SER A 47 3.42 -13.32 15.75
CA SER A 47 3.35 -11.93 16.16
C SER A 47 2.02 -11.33 15.69
N GLY A 48 1.70 -10.15 16.18
CA GLY A 48 0.52 -9.43 15.78
C GLY A 48 0.29 -8.19 16.62
N TYR A 49 -0.86 -7.57 16.42
CA TYR A 49 -1.29 -6.44 17.24
C TYR A 49 -2.80 -6.27 17.21
N VAL A 50 -3.29 -5.53 18.18
CA VAL A 50 -4.66 -5.02 18.24
C VAL A 50 -4.56 -3.52 18.40
N ASP A 51 -5.26 -2.76 17.57
CA ASP A 51 -5.40 -1.33 17.76
C ASP A 51 -6.84 -0.91 18.05
N SER A 52 -6.97 0.16 18.80
CA SER A 52 -8.25 0.82 19.08
C SER A 52 -8.00 2.33 19.21
N TYR A 53 -9.02 3.13 18.91
CA TYR A 53 -8.88 4.56 18.95
C TYR A 53 -10.16 5.28 19.38
N TYR A 54 -9.98 6.49 19.87
CA TYR A 54 -11.03 7.48 20.06
C TYR A 54 -10.60 8.78 19.42
N MET A 55 -11.46 9.40 18.62
CA MET A 55 -11.16 10.67 17.95
C MET A 55 -12.23 11.71 18.22
N LEU A 56 -11.79 12.95 18.43
CA LEU A 56 -12.59 14.16 18.40
C LEU A 56 -12.41 14.82 17.04
N ASN A 57 -13.52 15.23 16.43
CA ASN A 57 -13.53 16.04 15.22
C ASN A 57 -14.08 17.41 15.57
N PHE A 58 -13.27 18.47 15.38
CA PHE A 58 -13.64 19.82 15.79
C PHE A 58 -14.75 20.44 14.92
N ASN A 59 -15.02 19.88 13.74
CA ASN A 59 -16.20 20.24 12.97
C ASN A 59 -17.50 19.68 13.60
N SER A 60 -17.40 18.73 14.55
CA SER A 60 -18.54 18.10 15.25
C SER A 60 -19.62 17.57 14.30
N PRO A 61 -19.29 16.80 13.24
CA PRO A 61 -20.27 16.37 12.26
C PRO A 61 -21.32 15.46 12.90
N THR A 62 -22.59 15.64 12.55
CA THR A 62 -23.72 14.90 13.13
C THR A 62 -23.68 13.40 12.87
N ASN A 63 -23.03 12.98 11.77
CA ASN A 63 -22.83 11.57 11.39
C ASN A 63 -21.66 10.89 12.13
N ARG A 64 -20.94 11.60 13.00
CA ARG A 64 -19.74 11.11 13.73
C ARG A 64 -18.70 10.48 12.82
N SER A 65 -18.48 11.07 11.65
CA SER A 65 -17.51 10.60 10.65
C SER A 65 -16.41 11.62 10.45
N ASN A 66 -15.19 11.14 10.20
CA ASN A 66 -14.07 11.93 9.70
C ASN A 66 -14.03 11.95 8.17
N LEU A 67 -14.97 11.26 7.52
CA LEU A 67 -15.13 11.29 6.06
C LEU A 67 -15.97 12.50 5.65
N GLY A 68 -15.64 13.03 4.49
CA GLY A 68 -16.35 14.08 3.81
C GLY A 68 -17.24 13.56 2.69
N VAL A 69 -17.47 14.40 1.67
CA VAL A 69 -18.40 14.12 0.57
C VAL A 69 -17.93 13.01 -0.36
N SER A 70 -16.61 12.82 -0.51
CA SER A 70 -16.07 11.75 -1.35
C SER A 70 -16.10 10.38 -0.67
N GLY A 71 -16.03 10.35 0.67
CA GLY A 71 -15.84 9.13 1.44
C GLY A 71 -14.40 8.59 1.42
N TYR A 72 -13.44 9.36 0.90
CA TYR A 72 -12.05 8.96 0.71
C TYR A 72 -11.04 9.89 1.38
N GLU A 73 -11.48 10.78 2.27
CA GLU A 73 -10.63 11.76 2.95
C GLU A 73 -9.73 11.13 4.03
N ARG A 74 -10.06 9.92 4.46
CA ARG A 74 -9.31 9.15 5.46
C ARG A 74 -9.22 7.69 5.06
N ALA A 75 -8.05 7.08 5.26
CA ALA A 75 -7.85 5.66 4.98
C ALA A 75 -8.58 4.77 5.99
N PHE A 76 -8.28 4.91 7.29
CA PHE A 76 -8.76 3.99 8.32
C PHE A 76 -9.41 4.66 9.53
N ASP A 77 -8.98 5.83 9.92
CA ASP A 77 -9.45 6.58 11.08
C ASP A 77 -10.76 7.35 10.79
N GLN A 78 -11.77 6.61 10.31
CA GLN A 78 -12.98 7.19 9.72
C GLN A 78 -14.04 7.60 10.73
N LYS A 79 -13.96 7.16 11.99
CA LYS A 79 -14.98 7.40 13.02
C LYS A 79 -14.54 8.45 14.01
N SER A 80 -15.47 9.30 14.45
CA SER A 80 -15.26 10.29 15.50
C SER A 80 -16.30 10.19 16.60
N SER A 81 -16.00 10.78 17.78
CA SER A 81 -16.86 10.82 18.95
C SER A 81 -17.35 9.44 19.43
N GLN A 82 -16.52 8.42 19.20
CA GLN A 82 -16.77 7.04 19.66
C GLN A 82 -15.45 6.28 19.79
N PHE A 83 -15.44 5.26 20.66
CA PHE A 83 -14.37 4.25 20.64
C PHE A 83 -14.56 3.34 19.43
N SER A 84 -13.46 3.06 18.75
CA SER A 84 -13.45 2.25 17.54
C SER A 84 -12.31 1.24 17.59
N LEU A 85 -12.58 0.05 17.09
CA LEU A 85 -11.55 -0.94 16.78
C LEU A 85 -10.93 -0.56 15.43
N GLY A 86 -9.62 -0.63 15.33
CA GLY A 86 -8.90 -0.45 14.09
C GLY A 86 -8.63 -1.79 13.40
N LEU A 87 -7.38 -2.24 13.41
CA LEU A 87 -6.95 -3.51 12.83
C LEU A 87 -6.56 -4.49 13.94
N VAL A 88 -6.98 -5.75 13.79
CA VAL A 88 -6.43 -6.89 14.52
C VAL A 88 -5.60 -7.70 13.54
N GLN A 89 -4.33 -7.94 13.86
CA GLN A 89 -3.41 -8.68 13.00
C GLN A 89 -2.85 -9.89 13.73
N THR A 90 -2.71 -10.99 13.01
CA THR A 90 -1.99 -12.17 13.44
C THR A 90 -1.10 -12.65 12.29
N LYS A 91 0.21 -12.69 12.53
CA LYS A 91 1.22 -13.03 11.53
C LYS A 91 2.01 -14.25 11.94
N PHE A 92 2.08 -15.21 11.05
CA PHE A 92 2.87 -16.43 11.15
C PHE A 92 4.05 -16.36 10.18
N GLY A 93 5.21 -16.75 10.63
CA GLY A 93 6.39 -16.89 9.80
C GLY A 93 7.05 -18.24 10.01
N TYR A 94 7.52 -18.85 8.92
CA TYR A 94 8.34 -20.05 8.93
C TYR A 94 9.57 -19.80 8.07
N SER A 95 10.76 -19.94 8.63
CA SER A 95 12.01 -19.62 7.94
C SER A 95 12.97 -20.79 8.01
N THR A 96 13.58 -21.10 6.88
CA THR A 96 14.72 -21.99 6.74
C THR A 96 15.93 -21.19 6.25
N LYS A 97 17.06 -21.83 6.03
CA LYS A 97 18.24 -21.19 5.44
C LYS A 97 17.97 -20.61 4.05
N THR A 98 17.15 -21.29 3.24
CA THR A 98 16.95 -20.98 1.82
C THR A 98 15.54 -20.52 1.46
N SER A 99 14.61 -20.55 2.41
CA SER A 99 13.21 -20.18 2.15
C SER A 99 12.51 -19.61 3.36
N ASP A 100 11.55 -18.75 3.13
CA ASP A 100 10.66 -18.20 4.14
C ASP A 100 9.22 -18.29 3.65
N VAL A 101 8.28 -18.52 4.56
CA VAL A 101 6.84 -18.41 4.31
C VAL A 101 6.25 -17.42 5.30
N VAL A 102 5.38 -16.54 4.81
CA VAL A 102 4.66 -15.57 5.63
C VAL A 102 3.17 -15.72 5.37
N VAL A 103 2.40 -15.84 6.45
CA VAL A 103 0.93 -15.74 6.43
C VAL A 103 0.53 -14.66 7.42
N ASP A 104 -0.09 -13.60 6.93
CA ASP A 104 -0.49 -12.42 7.67
C ASP A 104 -2.01 -12.24 7.53
N LEU A 105 -2.72 -12.46 8.62
CA LEU A 105 -4.17 -12.44 8.69
C LEU A 105 -4.63 -11.18 9.42
N THR A 106 -5.69 -10.57 8.93
CA THR A 106 -6.25 -9.36 9.53
C THR A 106 -7.75 -9.48 9.75
N PHE A 107 -8.23 -8.76 10.76
CA PHE A 107 -9.63 -8.70 11.18
C PHE A 107 -9.99 -7.25 11.50
N GLY A 108 -11.29 -7.01 11.66
CA GLY A 108 -11.80 -5.71 12.10
C GLY A 108 -12.09 -4.75 10.96
N PRO A 109 -12.61 -3.55 11.27
CA PRO A 109 -13.09 -2.59 10.28
C PRO A 109 -12.02 -2.17 9.26
N ASN A 110 -10.76 -2.02 9.70
CA ASN A 110 -9.67 -1.61 8.81
C ASN A 110 -9.24 -2.74 7.84
N ALA A 111 -9.54 -4.00 8.13
CA ALA A 111 -9.31 -5.09 7.18
C ALA A 111 -10.22 -4.99 5.96
N ASP A 112 -11.48 -4.58 6.14
CA ASP A 112 -12.42 -4.32 5.05
C ASP A 112 -11.98 -3.12 4.20
N LEU A 113 -11.53 -2.04 4.86
CA LEU A 113 -11.07 -0.82 4.19
C LEU A 113 -9.77 -1.03 3.40
N GLY A 114 -8.91 -1.95 3.85
CA GLY A 114 -7.70 -2.35 3.13
C GLY A 114 -7.96 -3.22 1.91
N GLN A 115 -9.21 -3.45 1.55
CA GLN A 115 -9.66 -4.26 0.40
C GLN A 115 -9.21 -5.73 0.43
N TYR A 116 -8.69 -6.21 1.56
CA TYR A 116 -8.30 -7.62 1.74
C TYR A 116 -9.51 -8.55 1.82
N GLY A 117 -10.66 -8.01 2.26
CA GLY A 117 -11.93 -8.70 2.36
C GLY A 117 -12.78 -8.63 1.09
N ASN A 118 -12.16 -8.62 -0.09
CA ASN A 118 -12.93 -8.79 -1.33
C ASN A 118 -13.89 -9.96 -1.14
N ALA A 119 -15.19 -9.72 -1.32
CA ALA A 119 -16.27 -10.63 -1.01
C ALA A 119 -16.10 -11.99 -1.69
N ILE A 120 -15.33 -12.88 -1.08
CA ILE A 120 -15.18 -14.27 -1.48
C ILE A 120 -16.13 -15.06 -0.58
N GLY A 121 -17.31 -15.38 -1.12
CA GLY A 121 -18.28 -16.24 -0.45
C GLY A 121 -19.51 -15.51 0.12
N PRO A 122 -20.39 -16.23 0.85
CA PRO A 122 -21.71 -15.75 1.22
C PRO A 122 -21.76 -14.65 2.29
N LEU A 123 -20.62 -14.23 2.82
CA LEU A 123 -20.57 -13.33 3.98
C LEU A 123 -20.63 -11.83 3.63
N GLY A 124 -20.60 -11.43 2.36
CA GLY A 124 -20.84 -10.07 1.89
C GLY A 124 -19.97 -8.96 2.51
N LYS A 125 -20.02 -7.76 1.96
CA LYS A 125 -19.37 -6.57 2.52
C LYS A 125 -19.93 -6.24 3.91
N GLY A 126 -19.04 -5.89 4.85
CA GLY A 126 -19.42 -5.44 6.20
C GLY A 126 -19.57 -6.54 7.24
N THR A 127 -19.33 -7.79 6.88
CA THR A 127 -19.06 -8.83 7.86
C THR A 127 -17.56 -8.84 8.10
N THR A 128 -17.13 -8.79 9.36
CA THR A 128 -15.73 -8.87 9.78
C THR A 128 -15.15 -10.23 9.37
N ALA A 129 -14.97 -10.40 8.08
CA ALA A 129 -14.36 -11.60 7.55
C ALA A 129 -12.87 -11.60 7.88
N LEU A 130 -12.34 -12.78 8.12
CA LEU A 130 -10.92 -13.04 8.09
C LEU A 130 -10.37 -12.61 6.72
N ALA A 131 -9.47 -11.64 6.70
CA ALA A 131 -8.84 -11.17 5.48
C ALA A 131 -7.36 -11.61 5.46
N ILE A 132 -6.93 -12.14 4.33
CA ILE A 132 -5.52 -12.43 4.09
C ILE A 132 -4.86 -11.13 3.64
N LYS A 133 -4.06 -10.52 4.53
CA LYS A 133 -3.28 -9.34 4.20
C LYS A 133 -2.07 -9.71 3.35
N GLN A 134 -1.35 -10.78 3.72
CA GLN A 134 -0.26 -11.34 2.95
C GLN A 134 -0.22 -12.86 3.09
N ALA A 135 0.09 -13.55 2.00
CA ALA A 135 0.39 -14.97 1.96
C ALA A 135 1.38 -15.21 0.83
N TYR A 136 2.65 -15.35 1.16
CA TYR A 136 3.70 -15.52 0.17
C TYR A 136 4.86 -16.38 0.72
N PHE A 137 5.67 -16.85 -0.21
CA PHE A 137 6.94 -17.46 0.12
C PHE A 137 8.09 -16.74 -0.58
N ASN A 138 9.25 -16.79 0.05
CA ASN A 138 10.52 -16.40 -0.51
C ASN A 138 11.39 -17.62 -0.75
N TRP A 139 12.08 -17.64 -1.88
CA TRP A 139 13.12 -18.60 -2.16
C TRP A 139 14.44 -17.86 -2.43
N LYS A 140 15.41 -18.08 -1.57
CA LYS A 140 16.77 -17.54 -1.66
C LYS A 140 17.59 -18.44 -2.58
N ALA A 141 17.54 -18.15 -3.90
CA ALA A 141 18.25 -18.95 -4.90
C ALA A 141 19.78 -18.80 -4.78
N SER A 142 20.24 -17.67 -4.21
CA SER A 142 21.61 -17.42 -3.80
C SER A 142 21.64 -16.35 -2.71
N ASP A 143 22.82 -16.03 -2.18
CA ASP A 143 23.02 -14.95 -1.19
C ASP A 143 22.59 -13.58 -1.74
N LYS A 144 22.51 -13.43 -3.06
CA LYS A 144 22.16 -12.18 -3.75
C LYS A 144 20.78 -12.19 -4.40
N LEU A 145 20.20 -13.35 -4.70
CA LEU A 145 18.99 -13.46 -5.49
C LEU A 145 17.88 -14.14 -4.68
N THR A 146 16.78 -13.43 -4.49
CA THR A 146 15.57 -13.92 -3.84
C THR A 146 14.38 -13.79 -4.77
N PHE A 147 13.62 -14.85 -4.91
CA PHE A 147 12.31 -14.87 -5.56
C PHE A 147 11.22 -14.85 -4.51
N THR A 148 10.16 -14.09 -4.77
CA THR A 148 8.94 -14.04 -3.95
C THR A 148 7.76 -14.40 -4.82
N ALA A 149 6.84 -15.22 -4.33
CA ALA A 149 5.57 -15.49 -5.01
C ALA A 149 4.41 -15.58 -4.02
N GLY A 150 3.25 -15.11 -4.41
CA GLY A 150 2.01 -15.05 -3.62
C GLY A 150 1.41 -13.67 -3.54
N GLN A 151 0.65 -13.42 -2.47
CA GLN A 151 0.12 -12.11 -2.12
C GLN A 151 1.08 -11.43 -1.15
N PHE A 152 1.63 -10.29 -1.52
CA PHE A 152 2.58 -9.53 -0.71
C PHE A 152 2.24 -8.04 -0.68
N GLY A 153 2.57 -7.36 0.41
CA GLY A 153 2.42 -5.91 0.54
C GLY A 153 3.14 -5.16 -0.58
N THR A 154 2.60 -4.03 -0.96
CA THR A 154 3.22 -3.18 -1.97
C THR A 154 4.63 -2.74 -1.55
N HIS A 155 5.47 -2.46 -2.52
CA HIS A 155 6.78 -1.84 -2.33
C HIS A 155 6.73 -0.32 -2.54
N ILE A 156 5.55 0.22 -2.84
CA ILE A 156 5.30 1.63 -3.15
C ILE A 156 4.82 2.35 -1.88
N GLY A 157 5.30 3.56 -1.65
CA GLY A 157 4.93 4.39 -0.51
C GLY A 157 5.86 4.27 0.69
N TYR A 158 5.81 5.26 1.55
CA TYR A 158 6.62 5.38 2.76
C TYR A 158 5.97 4.73 3.98
N GLU A 159 4.66 4.90 4.11
CA GLU A 159 3.86 4.35 5.20
C GLU A 159 3.39 2.94 4.89
N VAL A 160 3.07 2.20 5.93
CA VAL A 160 2.49 0.85 5.84
C VAL A 160 1.15 0.80 6.57
N ILE A 161 0.37 -0.24 6.32
CA ILE A 161 -0.91 -0.46 7.02
C ILE A 161 -0.72 -0.65 8.52
N ASP A 162 0.40 -1.23 8.92
CA ASP A 162 0.67 -1.64 10.31
C ASP A 162 0.92 -0.43 11.21
N ALA A 163 -0.08 -0.02 11.96
CA ALA A 163 -0.04 1.11 12.86
C ALA A 163 1.13 1.13 13.87
N PRO A 164 1.64 -0.02 14.38
CA PRO A 164 2.81 -0.04 15.26
C PRO A 164 4.11 0.46 14.62
N VAL A 165 4.20 0.42 13.29
CA VAL A 165 5.44 0.70 12.54
C VAL A 165 5.50 2.17 12.10
N ASN A 166 4.36 2.79 11.82
CA ASN A 166 4.30 4.19 11.38
C ASN A 166 4.57 5.17 12.53
N TYR A 167 5.16 6.31 12.24
CA TYR A 167 5.34 7.40 13.23
C TYR A 167 4.01 8.06 13.57
N ASN A 168 3.17 8.31 12.57
CA ASN A 168 1.81 8.80 12.73
C ASN A 168 0.83 7.63 12.72
N TYR A 169 -0.31 7.77 13.41
CA TYR A 169 -1.37 6.76 13.37
C TYR A 169 -2.22 6.91 12.12
N SER A 170 -2.71 8.11 11.85
CA SER A 170 -3.44 8.39 10.62
C SER A 170 -2.51 8.37 9.41
N LEU A 171 -2.96 7.77 8.33
CA LEU A 171 -2.17 7.61 7.12
C LEU A 171 -2.30 8.81 6.17
N SER A 172 -1.29 9.04 5.35
CA SER A 172 -1.25 10.12 4.36
C SER A 172 -2.28 9.91 3.24
N ASN A 173 -2.56 10.98 2.51
CA ASN A 173 -3.35 10.90 1.28
C ASN A 173 -2.59 10.14 0.19
N LEU A 174 -1.25 10.25 0.14
CA LEU A 174 -0.41 9.43 -0.75
C LEU A 174 -0.61 7.94 -0.49
N PHE A 175 -0.59 7.51 0.77
CA PHE A 175 -0.87 6.13 1.13
C PHE A 175 -2.29 5.71 0.71
N ASN A 176 -3.31 6.52 0.99
CA ASN A 176 -4.71 6.22 0.70
C ASN A 176 -5.01 6.09 -0.80
N ASN A 177 -4.19 6.66 -1.65
CA ASN A 177 -4.35 6.65 -3.10
C ASN A 177 -3.34 5.77 -3.84
N GLY A 178 -2.35 5.20 -3.13
CA GLY A 178 -1.42 4.21 -3.63
C GLY A 178 -1.97 2.77 -3.54
N PRO A 179 -1.25 1.78 -4.08
CA PRO A 179 -1.57 0.37 -3.90
C PRO A 179 -1.27 -0.11 -2.48
N PHE A 180 -2.03 -1.11 -2.01
CA PHE A 180 -1.82 -1.75 -0.72
C PHE A 180 -1.08 -3.08 -0.86
N TYR A 181 -1.41 -3.89 -1.87
CA TYR A 181 -0.82 -5.20 -2.08
C TYR A 181 -0.79 -5.60 -3.56
N HIS A 182 -0.06 -6.66 -3.84
CA HIS A 182 0.00 -7.28 -5.16
C HIS A 182 -0.06 -8.79 -5.04
N ILE A 183 -0.59 -9.46 -6.05
CA ILE A 183 -0.51 -10.91 -6.22
C ILE A 183 0.31 -11.20 -7.47
N GLY A 184 1.39 -11.96 -7.31
CA GLY A 184 2.29 -12.24 -8.43
C GLY A 184 3.61 -12.83 -8.00
N MET A 185 4.63 -12.52 -8.80
CA MET A 185 6.00 -12.96 -8.59
C MET A 185 6.95 -11.78 -8.76
N LYS A 186 8.00 -11.74 -7.94
CA LYS A 186 9.10 -10.76 -8.07
C LYS A 186 10.44 -11.40 -7.77
N ALA A 187 11.48 -10.85 -8.34
CA ALA A 187 12.86 -11.19 -8.05
C ALA A 187 13.58 -9.95 -7.51
N ASN A 188 14.30 -10.11 -6.43
CA ASN A 188 15.15 -9.08 -5.85
C ASN A 188 16.61 -9.51 -5.96
N TYR A 189 17.48 -8.65 -6.51
CA TYR A 189 18.89 -8.90 -6.65
C TYR A 189 19.71 -7.84 -5.91
N ALA A 190 20.49 -8.27 -4.92
CA ALA A 190 21.43 -7.43 -4.19
C ALA A 190 22.78 -7.40 -4.90
N PHE A 191 23.08 -6.31 -5.59
CA PHE A 191 24.40 -6.12 -6.25
C PHE A 191 25.49 -5.96 -5.19
N THR A 192 25.19 -5.14 -4.18
CA THR A 192 26.02 -4.89 -2.99
C THR A 192 25.09 -4.68 -1.79
N ASP A 193 25.64 -4.51 -0.58
CA ASP A 193 24.88 -4.15 0.63
C ASP A 193 24.23 -2.75 0.54
N LYS A 194 24.67 -1.92 -0.43
CA LYS A 194 24.19 -0.55 -0.62
C LYS A 194 23.39 -0.33 -1.89
N PHE A 195 23.26 -1.35 -2.74
CA PHE A 195 22.54 -1.24 -4.00
C PHE A 195 21.85 -2.55 -4.37
N ALA A 196 20.57 -2.47 -4.61
CA ALA A 196 19.73 -3.60 -5.03
C ALA A 196 18.68 -3.16 -6.06
N ALA A 197 18.18 -4.11 -6.82
CA ALA A 197 17.05 -3.89 -7.71
C ALA A 197 16.05 -5.05 -7.59
N MET A 198 14.78 -4.74 -7.78
CA MET A 198 13.68 -5.69 -7.84
C MET A 198 12.87 -5.46 -9.10
N ALA A 199 12.42 -6.54 -9.72
CA ALA A 199 11.45 -6.52 -10.79
C ALA A 199 10.45 -7.68 -10.63
N GLY A 200 9.22 -7.49 -11.09
CA GLY A 200 8.20 -8.52 -10.96
C GLY A 200 7.01 -8.33 -11.89
N LEU A 201 6.22 -9.39 -11.98
CA LEU A 201 4.95 -9.40 -12.69
C LEU A 201 3.84 -9.72 -11.69
N VAL A 202 2.80 -8.89 -11.72
CA VAL A 202 1.66 -8.99 -10.81
C VAL A 202 0.35 -8.98 -11.59
N ASN A 203 -0.71 -9.38 -10.96
CA ASN A 203 -2.06 -9.17 -11.45
C ASN A 203 -2.38 -7.66 -11.45
N ASN A 204 -3.51 -7.28 -10.96
CA ASN A 204 -3.92 -5.90 -10.82
C ASN A 204 -3.44 -5.29 -9.49
N VAL A 205 -3.77 -4.02 -9.28
CA VAL A 205 -3.60 -3.31 -8.02
C VAL A 205 -4.78 -3.63 -7.11
N ASP A 206 -4.50 -4.07 -5.87
CA ASP A 206 -5.48 -4.28 -4.79
C ASP A 206 -6.67 -5.20 -5.14
N ASN A 207 -6.46 -6.18 -6.03
CA ASN A 207 -7.46 -7.15 -6.41
C ASN A 207 -6.98 -8.59 -6.16
N LEU A 208 -7.82 -9.39 -5.48
CA LEU A 208 -7.56 -10.82 -5.31
C LEU A 208 -7.72 -11.58 -6.63
N ASN A 209 -8.72 -11.19 -7.42
CA ASN A 209 -9.00 -11.77 -8.71
C ASN A 209 -8.64 -10.79 -9.82
N ASP A 210 -7.85 -11.26 -10.76
CA ASP A 210 -7.53 -10.49 -11.95
C ASP A 210 -8.79 -10.30 -12.81
N ASN A 211 -9.10 -9.07 -13.15
CA ASN A 211 -10.28 -8.73 -13.94
C ASN A 211 -9.99 -8.66 -15.45
N ASN A 212 -8.73 -8.85 -15.87
CA ASN A 212 -8.31 -8.86 -17.27
C ASN A 212 -7.12 -9.82 -17.49
N ALA A 213 -6.68 -9.98 -18.73
CA ALA A 213 -5.56 -10.87 -19.07
C ALA A 213 -4.18 -10.20 -18.97
N SER A 214 -4.12 -8.89 -18.81
CA SER A 214 -2.88 -8.11 -18.71
C SER A 214 -2.18 -8.36 -17.39
N LYS A 215 -0.87 -8.15 -17.35
CA LYS A 215 -0.09 -8.23 -16.12
C LYS A 215 0.62 -6.90 -15.89
N GLY A 216 0.61 -6.47 -14.63
CA GLY A 216 1.36 -5.33 -14.17
C GLY A 216 2.84 -5.64 -14.05
N PHE A 217 3.69 -4.70 -14.44
CA PHE A 217 5.12 -4.75 -14.22
C PHE A 217 5.48 -3.85 -13.04
N ILE A 218 6.11 -4.43 -12.02
CA ILE A 218 6.59 -3.72 -10.82
C ILE A 218 8.11 -3.67 -10.81
N TYR A 219 8.66 -2.56 -10.29
CA TYR A 219 10.09 -2.39 -10.15
C TYR A 219 10.46 -1.54 -8.93
N GLN A 220 11.66 -1.77 -8.42
CA GLN A 220 12.27 -0.97 -7.36
C GLN A 220 13.77 -0.92 -7.56
N VAL A 221 14.37 0.24 -7.31
CA VAL A 221 15.80 0.42 -7.15
C VAL A 221 16.06 0.95 -5.74
N PHE A 222 16.91 0.25 -5.00
CA PHE A 222 17.37 0.64 -3.68
C PHE A 222 18.80 1.13 -3.77
N ALA A 223 19.07 2.24 -3.08
CA ALA A 223 20.42 2.75 -2.85
C ALA A 223 20.58 3.25 -1.42
N SER A 224 21.76 3.01 -0.82
CA SER A 224 22.18 3.57 0.47
C SER A 224 23.46 4.41 0.25
N PRO A 225 23.33 5.70 -0.16
CA PRO A 225 24.47 6.52 -0.55
C PRO A 225 25.42 6.84 0.61
N ALA A 226 24.87 6.92 1.83
CA ALA A 226 25.62 7.13 3.07
C ALA A 226 25.03 6.30 4.20
N SER A 227 25.78 6.14 5.28
CA SER A 227 25.27 5.45 6.48
C SER A 227 24.01 6.11 7.02
N GLY A 228 22.98 5.32 7.25
CA GLY A 228 21.66 5.80 7.71
C GLY A 228 20.80 6.46 6.64
N TRP A 229 21.26 6.58 5.39
CA TRP A 229 20.48 7.13 4.31
C TRP A 229 20.05 6.04 3.33
N ASN A 230 18.74 5.82 3.25
CA ASN A 230 18.10 4.86 2.33
C ASN A 230 17.23 5.60 1.31
N VAL A 231 17.34 5.21 0.06
CA VAL A 231 16.57 5.76 -1.06
C VAL A 231 15.97 4.60 -1.84
N TYR A 232 14.67 4.68 -2.12
CA TYR A 232 13.95 3.72 -2.96
C TYR A 232 13.25 4.46 -4.08
N PHE A 233 13.50 4.04 -5.30
CA PHE A 233 12.76 4.46 -6.48
C PHE A 233 11.89 3.29 -6.93
N ASN A 234 10.58 3.48 -6.87
CA ASN A 234 9.58 2.45 -7.01
C ASN A 234 8.67 2.74 -8.22
N GLY A 235 8.05 1.70 -8.75
CA GLY A 235 6.99 1.93 -9.70
C GLY A 235 6.21 0.69 -10.08
N ILE A 236 5.07 0.96 -10.71
CA ILE A 236 4.21 -0.02 -11.35
C ILE A 236 3.67 0.56 -12.65
N THR A 237 3.53 -0.28 -13.66
CA THR A 237 2.75 0.00 -14.86
C THR A 237 1.87 -1.21 -15.17
N SER A 238 0.58 -0.99 -15.38
CA SER A 238 -0.40 -2.06 -15.58
C SER A 238 -1.58 -1.56 -16.41
N ASN A 239 -2.44 -2.48 -16.82
CA ASN A 239 -3.77 -2.19 -17.32
C ASN A 239 -4.77 -2.64 -16.24
N GLU A 240 -5.49 -1.70 -15.65
CA GLU A 240 -6.44 -1.94 -14.56
C GLU A 240 -7.91 -1.96 -15.04
N SER A 241 -8.15 -1.75 -16.31
CA SER A 241 -9.50 -1.74 -16.87
C SER A 241 -10.09 -3.14 -16.97
N ALA A 242 -11.35 -3.28 -16.62
CA ALA A 242 -12.11 -4.48 -16.88
C ALA A 242 -12.38 -4.64 -18.39
N PRO A 243 -12.48 -5.86 -18.93
CA PRO A 243 -12.89 -6.07 -20.31
C PRO A 243 -14.27 -5.45 -20.56
N LEU A 244 -14.42 -4.75 -21.69
CA LEU A 244 -15.71 -4.26 -22.14
C LEU A 244 -16.66 -5.43 -22.41
N ALA A 245 -17.97 -5.21 -22.28
CA ALA A 245 -19.00 -6.19 -22.61
C ALA A 245 -18.92 -6.73 -24.07
N SER A 246 -18.24 -6.00 -24.94
CA SER A 246 -17.93 -6.40 -26.32
C SER A 246 -16.79 -7.42 -26.43
N GLY A 247 -16.16 -7.83 -25.32
CA GLY A 247 -14.99 -8.71 -25.31
C GLY A 247 -13.69 -8.07 -25.80
N LYS A 248 -13.68 -6.74 -26.04
CA LYS A 248 -12.46 -5.98 -26.30
C LYS A 248 -11.85 -5.58 -24.97
N ASP A 249 -10.53 -5.72 -24.83
CA ASP A 249 -9.82 -5.15 -23.69
C ASP A 249 -10.00 -3.63 -23.75
N ASP A 250 -10.48 -3.04 -22.65
CA ASP A 250 -10.35 -1.60 -22.46
C ASP A 250 -8.84 -1.30 -22.32
N SER A 251 -8.37 -0.32 -23.08
CA SER A 251 -6.95 0.06 -23.10
C SER A 251 -6.57 1.00 -21.94
N GLY A 252 -7.25 0.91 -20.80
CA GLY A 252 -6.95 1.71 -19.62
C GLY A 252 -5.57 1.40 -19.06
N SER A 253 -4.68 2.37 -19.05
CA SER A 253 -3.37 2.26 -18.46
C SER A 253 -3.34 2.84 -17.05
N TYR A 254 -2.55 2.23 -16.18
CA TYR A 254 -2.19 2.75 -14.88
C TYR A 254 -0.67 2.77 -14.74
N SER A 255 -0.13 3.89 -14.31
CA SER A 255 1.29 4.06 -14.04
C SER A 255 1.48 4.86 -12.76
N LEU A 256 2.33 4.38 -11.90
CA LEU A 256 2.71 5.07 -10.65
C LEU A 256 4.22 4.99 -10.50
N THR A 257 4.83 6.15 -10.31
CA THR A 257 6.23 6.30 -9.93
C THR A 257 6.28 6.91 -8.54
N ASP A 258 7.12 6.34 -7.69
CA ASP A 258 7.23 6.71 -6.28
C ASP A 258 8.69 6.78 -5.86
N LEU A 259 9.03 7.79 -5.09
CA LEU A 259 10.31 7.97 -4.45
C LEU A 259 10.10 8.01 -2.94
N THR A 260 10.71 7.09 -2.23
CA THR A 260 10.80 7.16 -0.78
C THR A 260 12.24 7.28 -0.32
N THR A 261 12.50 8.09 0.68
CA THR A 261 13.82 8.17 1.29
C THR A 261 13.71 8.41 2.79
N SER A 262 14.64 7.84 3.53
CA SER A 262 14.81 8.07 4.97
C SER A 262 16.26 8.32 5.31
N TYR A 263 16.51 9.28 6.18
CA TYR A 263 17.83 9.62 6.67
C TYR A 263 17.88 9.70 8.18
N GLN A 264 18.59 8.75 8.79
CA GLN A 264 18.86 8.74 10.23
C GLN A 264 20.00 9.73 10.52
N ILE A 265 19.67 10.97 10.84
CA ILE A 265 20.63 12.07 11.09
C ILE A 265 21.45 11.79 12.37
N SER A 266 20.79 11.24 13.38
CA SER A 266 21.40 10.82 14.65
C SER A 266 20.62 9.62 15.20
N PRO A 267 21.12 8.92 16.24
CA PRO A 267 20.35 7.83 16.86
C PRO A 267 18.93 8.21 17.30
N LYS A 268 18.67 9.51 17.49
CA LYS A 268 17.37 10.03 17.96
C LYS A 268 16.55 10.71 16.89
N TYR A 269 17.13 11.09 15.75
CA TYR A 269 16.45 11.94 14.77
C TYR A 269 16.48 11.36 13.38
N LEU A 270 15.28 11.14 12.83
CA LEU A 270 15.06 10.65 11.48
C LEU A 270 14.23 11.65 10.68
N LEU A 271 14.63 11.84 9.43
CA LEU A 271 13.84 12.51 8.40
C LEU A 271 13.43 11.49 7.33
N GLY A 272 12.24 11.71 6.77
CA GLY A 272 11.71 10.92 5.67
C GLY A 272 11.02 11.78 4.62
N LEU A 273 10.93 11.27 3.41
CA LEU A 273 10.19 11.85 2.30
C LEU A 273 9.53 10.75 1.50
N ASN A 274 8.30 11.02 1.06
CA ASN A 274 7.62 10.30 0.00
C ASN A 274 7.18 11.29 -1.07
N ALA A 275 7.47 10.98 -2.34
CA ALA A 275 6.97 11.74 -3.48
C ALA A 275 6.43 10.74 -4.51
N ALA A 276 5.18 10.93 -4.94
CA ALA A 276 4.54 10.02 -5.86
C ALA A 276 3.83 10.78 -7.00
N TYR A 277 3.85 10.18 -8.19
CA TYR A 277 3.13 10.67 -9.36
C TYR A 277 2.48 9.50 -10.07
N GLY A 278 1.15 9.55 -10.15
CA GLY A 278 0.30 8.57 -10.82
C GLY A 278 -0.37 9.14 -12.06
N SER A 279 -0.49 8.32 -13.09
CA SER A 279 -1.23 8.62 -14.31
C SER A 279 -2.11 7.41 -14.68
N GLN A 280 -3.33 7.67 -15.10
CA GLN A 280 -4.27 6.62 -15.48
C GLN A 280 -5.19 7.06 -16.61
N THR A 281 -5.61 6.10 -17.42
CA THR A 281 -6.66 6.26 -18.44
C THR A 281 -7.75 5.22 -18.19
N GLY A 282 -8.93 5.40 -18.80
CA GLY A 282 -10.05 4.49 -18.59
C GLY A 282 -10.79 4.76 -17.28
N ASP A 283 -11.58 3.78 -16.84
CA ASP A 283 -12.51 3.91 -15.73
C ASP A 283 -11.97 3.47 -14.37
N PHE A 284 -10.68 3.20 -14.27
CA PHE A 284 -10.04 2.79 -13.02
C PHE A 284 -10.34 3.79 -11.90
N GLN A 285 -11.02 3.32 -10.85
CA GLN A 285 -11.55 4.14 -9.75
C GLN A 285 -12.37 5.37 -10.19
N GLY A 286 -13.11 5.23 -11.29
CA GLY A 286 -13.93 6.32 -11.83
C GLY A 286 -13.12 7.41 -12.51
N GLY A 287 -11.92 7.13 -12.95
CA GLY A 287 -10.96 8.09 -13.53
C GLY A 287 -11.34 8.69 -14.87
N GLY A 288 -12.39 8.23 -15.55
CA GLY A 288 -12.86 8.83 -16.80
C GLY A 288 -13.03 7.83 -17.94
N SER A 289 -13.20 8.35 -19.15
CA SER A 289 -13.38 7.55 -20.38
C SER A 289 -12.05 7.01 -20.89
N VAL A 290 -12.10 5.96 -21.69
CA VAL A 290 -10.96 5.48 -22.48
C VAL A 290 -10.38 6.62 -23.30
N GLY A 291 -9.07 6.86 -23.19
CA GLY A 291 -8.37 7.95 -23.88
C GLY A 291 -8.18 9.23 -23.07
N ASP A 292 -8.92 9.43 -21.97
CA ASP A 292 -8.68 10.55 -21.06
C ASP A 292 -7.56 10.19 -20.10
N SER A 293 -6.43 10.90 -20.18
CA SER A 293 -5.35 10.76 -19.20
C SER A 293 -5.59 11.69 -18.02
N LYS A 294 -5.64 11.13 -16.82
CA LYS A 294 -5.77 11.84 -15.55
C LYS A 294 -4.59 11.54 -14.63
N THR A 295 -4.18 12.53 -13.89
CA THR A 295 -3.00 12.45 -13.02
C THR A 295 -3.33 12.78 -11.58
N TRP A 296 -2.52 12.28 -10.68
CA TRP A 296 -2.54 12.59 -9.25
C TRP A 296 -1.13 12.45 -8.68
N GLY A 297 -0.92 13.01 -7.51
CA GLY A 297 0.37 12.85 -6.87
C GLY A 297 0.55 13.79 -5.69
N GLY A 298 1.75 13.83 -5.15
CA GLY A 298 2.05 14.68 -4.02
C GLY A 298 3.41 14.42 -3.40
N VAL A 299 3.66 15.13 -2.31
CA VAL A 299 4.87 15.01 -1.50
C VAL A 299 4.49 15.02 -0.04
N ALA A 300 5.03 14.08 0.73
CA ALA A 300 4.94 14.03 2.18
C ALA A 300 6.34 14.07 2.81
N LEU A 301 6.52 14.93 3.78
CA LEU A 301 7.72 15.02 4.60
C LEU A 301 7.43 14.44 5.98
N TYR A 302 8.35 13.66 6.49
CA TYR A 302 8.27 13.00 7.79
C TYR A 302 9.44 13.41 8.67
N SER A 303 9.18 13.55 9.96
CA SER A 303 10.19 13.82 10.97
C SER A 303 9.84 13.01 12.22
N ASN A 304 10.80 12.31 12.78
CA ASN A 304 10.62 11.63 14.07
C ASN A 304 11.80 11.89 14.99
N TYR A 305 11.52 12.35 16.20
CA TYR A 305 12.53 12.59 17.22
C TYR A 305 12.23 11.76 18.47
N ALA A 306 13.14 10.85 18.81
CA ALA A 306 13.10 10.05 20.04
C ALA A 306 13.77 10.82 21.19
N PHE A 307 12.97 11.36 22.10
CA PHE A 307 13.48 12.05 23.30
C PHE A 307 14.10 11.04 24.27
N THR A 308 13.41 9.91 24.47
CA THR A 308 13.82 8.79 25.27
C THR A 308 13.42 7.47 24.58
N ASP A 309 13.81 6.32 25.12
CA ASP A 309 13.36 5.01 24.63
C ASP A 309 11.84 4.82 24.75
N GLY A 310 11.20 5.52 25.67
CA GLY A 310 9.76 5.45 25.94
C GLY A 310 8.93 6.60 25.33
N PHE A 311 9.56 7.62 24.72
CA PHE A 311 8.84 8.76 24.20
C PHE A 311 9.46 9.32 22.93
N SER A 312 8.64 9.47 21.87
CA SER A 312 9.00 10.13 20.62
C SER A 312 7.90 11.04 20.12
N LEU A 313 8.27 11.96 19.23
CA LEU A 313 7.36 12.86 18.53
C LEU A 313 7.57 12.71 17.02
N GLY A 314 6.51 12.31 16.33
CA GLY A 314 6.45 12.15 14.88
C GLY A 314 5.63 13.25 14.24
N GLY A 315 6.14 13.87 13.17
CA GLY A 315 5.43 14.87 12.39
C GLY A 315 5.35 14.47 10.92
N ARG A 316 4.25 14.82 10.26
CA ARG A 316 4.08 14.71 8.82
C ARG A 316 3.47 16.00 8.28
N TYR A 317 4.03 16.50 7.18
CA TYR A 317 3.39 17.50 6.34
C TYR A 317 3.27 16.97 4.93
N GLU A 318 2.09 17.06 4.35
CA GLU A 318 1.78 16.51 3.04
C GLU A 318 1.05 17.54 2.18
N VAL A 319 1.37 17.55 0.89
CA VAL A 319 0.57 18.18 -0.16
C VAL A 319 0.21 17.10 -1.17
N PHE A 320 -1.09 16.91 -1.41
CA PHE A 320 -1.62 15.93 -2.36
C PHE A 320 -2.52 16.62 -3.37
N ASP A 321 -2.33 16.32 -4.64
CA ASP A 321 -3.09 16.86 -5.76
C ASP A 321 -3.83 15.75 -6.53
N ASN A 322 -5.13 15.88 -6.62
CA ASN A 322 -6.02 15.08 -7.46
C ASN A 322 -6.97 16.00 -8.25
N THR A 323 -6.54 17.21 -8.59
CA THR A 323 -7.40 18.20 -9.28
C THR A 323 -7.88 17.73 -10.64
N SER A 324 -7.15 16.82 -11.31
CA SER A 324 -7.62 16.17 -12.54
C SER A 324 -8.70 15.11 -12.33
N GLY A 325 -8.99 14.74 -11.07
CA GLY A 325 -10.02 13.76 -10.72
C GLY A 325 -9.67 12.33 -11.11
N ALA A 326 -8.39 11.97 -11.08
CA ALA A 326 -7.93 10.62 -11.35
C ALA A 326 -8.40 9.62 -10.28
N ARG A 327 -8.38 10.03 -9.01
CA ARG A 327 -8.73 9.19 -7.86
C ARG A 327 -10.12 9.54 -7.33
N ALA A 328 -10.63 8.71 -6.44
CA ALA A 328 -11.97 8.84 -5.88
C ALA A 328 -12.15 10.07 -4.96
N LEU A 329 -11.06 10.72 -4.55
CA LEU A 329 -11.10 11.94 -3.73
C LEU A 329 -11.61 13.12 -4.56
N ARG A 330 -12.91 13.40 -4.48
CA ARG A 330 -13.62 14.39 -5.31
C ARG A 330 -14.57 15.23 -4.44
N ASP A 331 -14.96 16.39 -4.92
CA ASP A 331 -16.00 17.22 -4.31
C ASP A 331 -17.42 16.73 -4.64
N ALA A 332 -18.43 17.44 -4.14
CA ALA A 332 -19.83 17.10 -4.34
C ALA A 332 -20.27 17.17 -5.82
N ASP A 333 -19.57 17.92 -6.64
CA ASP A 333 -19.81 18.03 -8.09
C ASP A 333 -19.04 16.95 -8.88
N GLY A 334 -18.33 16.04 -8.20
CA GLY A 334 -17.51 14.99 -8.81
C GLY A 334 -16.18 15.50 -9.39
N LYS A 335 -15.77 16.74 -9.10
CA LYS A 335 -14.49 17.29 -9.52
C LYS A 335 -13.39 16.89 -8.56
N GLY A 336 -12.20 16.64 -9.11
CA GLY A 336 -11.02 16.39 -8.30
C GLY A 336 -10.65 17.59 -7.42
N THR A 337 -9.95 17.31 -6.32
CA THR A 337 -9.53 18.33 -5.35
C THR A 337 -8.08 18.09 -4.92
N SER A 338 -7.48 19.09 -4.29
CA SER A 338 -6.19 18.99 -3.62
C SER A 338 -6.32 19.21 -2.13
N VAL A 339 -5.35 18.73 -1.37
CA VAL A 339 -5.32 18.84 0.10
C VAL A 339 -3.90 19.07 0.61
N SER A 340 -3.77 19.92 1.62
CA SER A 340 -2.57 20.02 2.46
C SER A 340 -2.91 19.49 3.85
N SER A 341 -2.07 18.60 4.36
CA SER A 341 -2.30 17.94 5.65
C SER A 341 -1.10 18.12 6.57
N PHE A 342 -1.35 18.45 7.83
CA PHE A 342 -0.36 18.45 8.89
C PHE A 342 -0.77 17.46 9.99
N THR A 343 0.17 16.62 10.42
CA THR A 343 -0.06 15.63 11.48
C THR A 343 1.08 15.67 12.47
N LEU A 344 0.75 15.67 13.76
CA LEU A 344 1.69 15.59 14.86
C LEU A 344 1.25 14.51 15.84
N THR A 345 2.12 13.54 16.10
CA THR A 345 1.82 12.37 16.92
C THR A 345 2.89 12.19 17.99
N ALA A 346 2.49 12.21 19.25
CA ALA A 346 3.35 11.72 20.32
C ALA A 346 3.18 10.19 20.43
N THR A 347 4.27 9.47 20.68
CA THR A 347 4.24 8.03 20.94
C THR A 347 4.85 7.76 22.31
N PHE A 348 4.04 7.21 23.21
CA PHE A 348 4.46 6.69 24.50
C PHE A 348 4.53 5.16 24.42
N THR A 349 5.68 4.61 24.79
CA THR A 349 5.91 3.16 24.82
C THR A 349 5.82 2.67 26.27
N ALA A 350 4.93 1.73 26.53
CA ALA A 350 4.66 1.16 27.85
C ALA A 350 4.65 -0.38 27.80
N ALA A 351 4.38 -1.02 28.92
CA ALA A 351 4.28 -2.47 29.04
C ALA A 351 5.47 -3.20 28.38
N SER A 352 6.69 -2.79 28.71
CA SER A 352 7.94 -3.36 28.16
C SER A 352 8.03 -3.35 26.64
N GLY A 353 7.43 -2.33 25.98
CA GLY A 353 7.45 -2.18 24.54
C GLY A 353 6.23 -2.75 23.81
N HIS A 354 5.33 -3.41 24.53
CA HIS A 354 4.13 -4.02 23.93
C HIS A 354 2.99 -3.03 23.69
N LEU A 355 2.86 -1.98 24.52
CA LEU A 355 1.78 -0.98 24.40
C LEU A 355 2.33 0.34 23.85
N LEU A 356 1.78 0.81 22.74
CA LEU A 356 1.99 2.15 22.22
C LEU A 356 0.72 2.96 22.46
N ILE A 357 0.88 4.14 23.07
CA ILE A 357 -0.19 5.12 23.26
C ILE A 357 0.17 6.32 22.40
N LYS A 358 -0.68 6.65 21.43
CA LYS A 358 -0.41 7.70 20.43
C LYS A 358 -1.50 8.77 20.43
N PRO A 359 -1.39 9.83 21.23
CA PRO A 359 -2.16 11.06 20.97
C PRO A 359 -1.68 11.71 19.68
N GLU A 360 -2.63 12.11 18.82
CA GLU A 360 -2.37 12.66 17.49
C GLU A 360 -3.29 13.83 17.18
N LEU A 361 -2.71 14.92 16.72
CA LEU A 361 -3.40 16.07 16.11
C LEU A 361 -3.19 16.02 14.60
N ARG A 362 -4.27 16.07 13.83
CA ARG A 362 -4.22 16.18 12.37
C ARG A 362 -5.14 17.29 11.89
N SER A 363 -4.66 18.07 10.93
CA SER A 363 -5.42 19.12 10.25
C SER A 363 -5.28 18.95 8.75
N ASP A 364 -6.43 18.86 8.05
CA ASP A 364 -6.52 18.75 6.59
C ASP A 364 -7.21 19.99 6.04
N ALA A 365 -6.64 20.61 5.00
CA ALA A 365 -7.16 21.78 4.31
C ALA A 365 -7.30 21.48 2.82
N TYR A 366 -8.54 21.41 2.33
CA TYR A 366 -8.89 21.09 0.95
C TYR A 366 -9.13 22.33 0.12
N ALA A 367 -8.87 22.27 -1.17
CA ALA A 367 -9.20 23.33 -2.12
C ALA A 367 -10.71 23.54 -2.28
N THR A 368 -11.49 22.44 -2.19
CA THR A 368 -12.96 22.44 -2.32
C THR A 368 -13.62 22.11 -0.98
N THR A 369 -14.94 22.33 -0.89
CA THR A 369 -15.73 21.96 0.29
C THR A 369 -15.87 20.44 0.34
N GLN A 370 -15.32 19.85 1.42
CA GLN A 370 -15.32 18.40 1.62
C GLN A 370 -16.15 17.98 2.83
N PHE A 371 -16.25 18.78 3.85
CA PHE A 371 -16.85 18.42 5.12
C PHE A 371 -18.08 19.27 5.42
N THR A 372 -18.83 18.84 6.44
CA THR A 372 -19.89 19.63 7.06
C THR A 372 -19.64 19.74 8.57
N ASP A 373 -19.99 20.87 9.16
CA ASP A 373 -20.00 21.03 10.62
C ASP A 373 -21.30 20.52 11.25
N GLY A 374 -21.43 20.67 12.57
CA GLY A 374 -22.59 20.26 13.35
C GLY A 374 -23.89 20.97 12.95
N ASP A 375 -23.82 22.14 12.34
CA ASP A 375 -24.95 22.92 11.83
C ASP A 375 -25.26 22.62 10.37
N GLY A 376 -24.53 21.67 9.74
CA GLY A 376 -24.68 21.30 8.34
C GLY A 376 -24.02 22.27 7.35
N LYS A 377 -23.21 23.23 7.82
CA LYS A 377 -22.50 24.18 6.95
C LYS A 377 -21.25 23.53 6.35
N GLY A 378 -21.07 23.74 5.06
CA GLY A 378 -19.92 23.22 4.31
C GLY A 378 -18.58 23.79 4.81
N GLN A 379 -17.59 22.92 4.99
CA GLN A 379 -16.25 23.22 5.45
C GLN A 379 -15.19 22.69 4.49
N LYS A 380 -14.13 23.47 4.25
CA LYS A 380 -12.98 23.04 3.44
C LYS A 380 -11.89 22.37 4.28
N SER A 381 -11.96 22.47 5.59
CA SER A 381 -10.96 21.94 6.51
C SER A 381 -11.57 21.11 7.60
N GLN A 382 -10.76 20.22 8.14
CA GLN A 382 -11.09 19.38 9.28
C GLN A 382 -9.85 19.28 10.17
N THR A 383 -10.05 19.46 11.49
CA THR A 383 -9.03 19.17 12.48
C THR A 383 -9.55 18.09 13.41
N THR A 384 -8.71 17.10 13.69
CA THR A 384 -9.04 15.99 14.59
C THR A 384 -7.98 15.83 15.67
N LEU A 385 -8.41 15.45 16.87
CA LEU A 385 -7.55 15.02 17.97
C LEU A 385 -7.88 13.56 18.30
N GLY A 386 -6.92 12.68 18.10
CA GLY A 386 -7.04 11.26 18.33
C GLY A 386 -6.26 10.76 19.53
N LEU A 387 -6.73 9.72 20.18
CA LEU A 387 -5.99 8.92 21.16
C LEU A 387 -6.07 7.45 20.73
N HIS A 388 -4.90 6.86 20.45
CA HIS A 388 -4.79 5.53 19.86
C HIS A 388 -4.02 4.61 20.81
N PHE A 389 -4.48 3.37 20.92
CA PHE A 389 -3.89 2.33 21.75
C PHE A 389 -3.57 1.14 20.87
N ILE A 390 -2.30 0.76 20.79
CA ILE A 390 -1.82 -0.34 19.96
C ILE A 390 -1.07 -1.30 20.86
N TYR A 391 -1.61 -2.50 21.03
CA TYR A 391 -0.93 -3.57 21.79
C TYR A 391 -0.38 -4.59 20.80
N LYS A 392 0.93 -4.77 20.82
CA LYS A 392 1.67 -5.73 19.96
C LYS A 392 2.26 -6.88 20.78
N TYR A 393 2.28 -8.07 20.20
CA TYR A 393 2.79 -9.31 20.80
C TYR A 393 3.65 -10.12 19.83
#